data_5f469e790a978ae75947c457c7e384fb
#
_entry.id   5f469e790a978ae75947c457c7e384fb
#
_cell.length_a   1.000
_cell.length_b   1.000
_cell.length_c   1.000
_cell.angle_alpha   90.00
_cell.angle_beta   90.00
_cell.angle_gamma   90.00
#
_symmetry.space_group_name_H-M   'P 1'
#
loop_
_entity.id
_entity.type
_entity.pdbx_description
1 polymer ?
#
loop_
_entity_poly.entity_id
_entity_poly.type
_entity_poly.pdbx_seq_one_letter_code
_entity_poly.pdbx_strand_id
1 'polypeptide(L)'
;TTTVTNEDSGNILDSSLGYVGTQDDGDMRTDWGGQGPASMPTGNTCGELGTDRCAQITGSGNSTSTMGVSGMGTTFIINNINISDLQIDKGGEVRYSIEVEKRDAQDRIYMHITGRNGSSTVFQGTDILSESGIASGYQSYSGSFDFSGVLNRITVEVGGRDINLAIGPLFDDVTVNVFYNVINTIITQQITTLEE
;
A
#
# COMPACT_ATOMS: atom_id res chain seq x y z
N THR A 1 -7.78 -12.64 -33.17
CA THR A 1 -8.33 -12.99 -31.86
C THR A 1 -7.79 -12.01 -30.82
N THR A 2 -8.67 -11.48 -29.99
CA THR A 2 -8.31 -10.60 -28.88
C THR A 2 -8.55 -11.35 -27.58
N THR A 3 -7.56 -11.36 -26.71
CA THR A 3 -7.67 -11.95 -25.36
C THR A 3 -7.30 -10.89 -24.31
N VAL A 4 -7.97 -10.94 -23.17
CA VAL A 4 -7.63 -10.14 -21.99
C VAL A 4 -6.94 -11.07 -21.00
N THR A 5 -5.76 -10.67 -20.55
CA THR A 5 -5.03 -11.32 -19.47
C THR A 5 -4.93 -10.39 -18.28
N ASN A 6 -4.83 -10.95 -17.09
CA ASN A 6 -4.61 -10.20 -15.86
C ASN A 6 -3.18 -10.46 -15.38
N GLU A 7 -2.42 -9.39 -15.21
CA GLU A 7 -1.03 -9.42 -14.78
C GLU A 7 -0.91 -8.93 -13.34
N ASP A 8 0.11 -9.40 -12.62
CA ASP A 8 0.44 -9.01 -11.25
C ASP A 8 1.79 -8.28 -11.24
N SER A 9 1.83 -7.08 -10.69
CA SER A 9 3.07 -6.29 -10.54
C SER A 9 4.07 -6.90 -9.56
N GLY A 10 3.65 -7.82 -8.70
CA GLY A 10 4.33 -8.10 -7.46
C GLY A 10 4.13 -6.96 -6.44
N ASN A 11 4.72 -7.09 -5.26
CA ASN A 11 4.65 -6.05 -4.23
C ASN A 11 5.48 -4.82 -4.65
N ILE A 12 4.82 -3.71 -4.95
CA ILE A 12 5.50 -2.47 -5.38
C ILE A 12 6.32 -1.79 -4.27
N LEU A 13 6.16 -2.22 -3.02
CA LEU A 13 6.98 -1.78 -1.89
C LEU A 13 8.26 -2.61 -1.71
N ASP A 14 8.38 -3.73 -2.41
CA ASP A 14 9.59 -4.54 -2.41
C ASP A 14 10.69 -3.84 -3.23
N SER A 15 11.76 -3.44 -2.54
CA SER A 15 12.87 -2.73 -3.17
C SER A 15 13.59 -3.55 -4.25
N SER A 16 13.51 -4.88 -4.20
CA SER A 16 14.12 -5.77 -5.20
C SER A 16 13.44 -5.66 -6.57
N LEU A 17 12.20 -5.19 -6.63
CA LEU A 17 11.47 -4.95 -7.88
C LEU A 17 11.78 -3.58 -8.51
N GLY A 18 12.48 -2.70 -7.81
CA GLY A 18 13.00 -1.45 -8.33
C GLY A 18 12.00 -0.27 -8.41
N TYR A 19 10.78 -0.40 -7.87
CA TYR A 19 9.81 0.70 -7.82
C TYR A 19 10.09 1.69 -6.69
N VAL A 20 10.64 1.22 -5.59
CA VAL A 20 11.09 2.00 -4.44
C VAL A 20 12.57 1.76 -4.21
N GLY A 21 13.23 2.65 -3.44
CA GLY A 21 14.65 2.56 -3.17
C GLY A 21 15.01 1.42 -2.22
N THR A 22 15.23 1.76 -0.94
CA THR A 22 15.66 0.82 0.10
C THR A 22 14.52 0.33 0.98
N GLN A 23 13.29 0.66 0.63
CA GLN A 23 12.11 0.23 1.35
C GLN A 23 12.03 -1.29 1.35
N ASP A 24 11.75 -1.85 2.51
CA ASP A 24 11.47 -3.26 2.70
C ASP A 24 10.05 -3.41 3.25
N ASP A 25 9.29 -4.34 2.71
CA ASP A 25 7.91 -4.63 3.10
C ASP A 25 7.83 -5.39 4.43
N GLY A 26 8.83 -6.21 4.74
CA GLY A 26 8.91 -7.00 5.96
C GLY A 26 9.79 -6.40 7.06
N ASP A 27 10.60 -5.41 6.76
CA ASP A 27 11.44 -4.69 7.74
C ASP A 27 11.24 -3.20 7.57
N MET A 28 10.30 -2.63 8.30
CA MET A 28 9.94 -1.22 8.20
C MET A 28 11.14 -0.32 8.44
N ARG A 29 11.54 0.41 7.42
CA ARG A 29 12.71 1.28 7.43
C ARG A 29 12.34 2.74 7.48
N THR A 30 13.35 3.58 7.66
CA THR A 30 13.21 5.04 7.74
C THR A 30 12.84 5.71 6.42
N ASP A 31 12.75 4.95 5.33
CA ASP A 31 12.48 5.47 3.98
C ASP A 31 11.01 5.84 3.75
N TRP A 32 10.11 5.36 4.61
CA TRP A 32 8.76 5.87 4.64
C TRP A 32 8.79 7.35 5.05
N GLY A 33 8.43 8.23 4.11
CA GLY A 33 8.32 9.65 4.38
C GLY A 33 7.13 10.01 5.26
N GLY A 34 6.91 11.29 5.49
CA GLY A 34 5.75 11.79 6.21
C GLY A 34 6.02 12.17 7.66
N GLN A 35 4.96 12.31 8.44
CA GLN A 35 5.04 12.61 9.87
C GLN A 35 5.09 11.30 10.66
N GLY A 36 6.19 10.61 10.52
CA GLY A 36 6.37 9.31 11.13
C GLY A 36 6.53 9.36 12.65
N PRO A 37 6.55 8.19 13.30
CA PRO A 37 6.86 8.09 14.71
C PRO A 37 8.29 8.52 14.97
N ALA A 38 8.54 8.88 16.20
CA ALA A 38 9.90 9.18 16.64
C ALA A 38 10.82 7.96 16.62
N SER A 39 10.28 6.77 16.46
CA SER A 39 11.06 5.53 16.49
C SER A 39 10.46 4.45 15.59
N MET A 40 11.35 3.64 15.03
CA MET A 40 11.04 2.35 14.41
C MET A 40 11.57 1.26 15.37
N PRO A 41 10.75 0.76 16.31
CA PRO A 41 11.19 -0.22 17.28
C PRO A 41 11.57 -1.55 16.62
N THR A 42 12.39 -2.33 17.29
CA THR A 42 12.86 -3.64 16.84
C THR A 42 12.62 -4.72 17.89
N GLY A 43 12.68 -5.95 17.48
CA GLY A 43 12.65 -7.12 18.36
C GLY A 43 11.39 -7.24 19.18
N ASN A 44 11.52 -7.41 20.49
CA ASN A 44 10.38 -7.66 21.39
C ASN A 44 9.28 -6.60 21.36
N THR A 45 9.62 -5.36 21.03
CA THR A 45 8.62 -4.28 20.91
C THR A 45 7.70 -4.51 19.71
N CYS A 46 8.23 -5.09 18.65
CA CYS A 46 7.47 -5.49 17.46
C CYS A 46 6.80 -6.86 17.60
N GLY A 47 7.01 -7.58 18.71
CA GLY A 47 6.54 -8.95 18.87
C GLY A 47 7.31 -9.98 18.07
N GLU A 48 8.44 -9.59 17.51
CA GLU A 48 9.30 -10.42 16.67
C GLU A 48 10.70 -10.58 17.24
N LEU A 49 11.44 -11.54 16.72
CA LEU A 49 12.80 -11.83 17.18
C LEU A 49 13.82 -11.23 16.21
N GLY A 50 14.89 -10.66 16.77
CA GLY A 50 16.04 -10.21 15.99
C GLY A 50 16.03 -8.72 15.69
N THR A 51 16.43 -8.34 14.47
CA THR A 51 16.59 -6.95 14.01
C THR A 51 15.45 -6.44 13.16
N ASP A 52 14.41 -7.24 13.01
CA ASP A 52 13.23 -6.88 12.26
C ASP A 52 12.54 -5.65 12.87
N ARG A 53 11.94 -4.82 12.04
CA ARG A 53 11.41 -3.52 12.42
C ARG A 53 9.95 -3.40 12.06
N CYS A 54 9.18 -2.94 12.99
CA CYS A 54 7.83 -2.44 12.76
C CYS A 54 7.82 -0.91 12.79
N ALA A 55 6.74 -0.30 12.38
CA ALA A 55 6.47 1.10 12.58
C ALA A 55 5.48 1.31 13.72
N GLN A 56 5.70 2.35 14.53
CA GLN A 56 4.83 2.70 15.65
C GLN A 56 4.23 4.08 15.45
N ILE A 57 2.92 4.18 15.56
CA ILE A 57 2.22 5.46 15.56
C ILE A 57 2.23 6.03 16.97
N THR A 58 2.81 7.22 17.14
CA THR A 58 3.00 7.85 18.46
C THR A 58 2.18 9.14 18.65
N GLY A 59 1.49 9.59 17.62
CA GLY A 59 0.75 10.85 17.67
C GLY A 59 -0.68 10.70 18.17
N SER A 60 -1.04 11.47 19.20
CA SER A 60 -2.42 11.54 19.72
C SER A 60 -3.30 12.54 18.99
N GLY A 61 -2.77 13.22 17.99
CA GLY A 61 -3.45 14.30 17.28
C GLY A 61 -4.82 13.89 16.73
N ASN A 62 -5.82 14.75 16.96
CA ASN A 62 -7.16 14.60 16.41
C ASN A 62 -7.32 15.42 15.12
N SER A 63 -6.21 15.72 14.46
CA SER A 63 -6.16 16.48 13.23
C SER A 63 -6.49 15.59 12.03
N THR A 64 -6.76 16.24 10.91
CA THR A 64 -6.87 15.55 9.64
C THR A 64 -5.46 15.13 9.18
N SER A 65 -5.35 13.91 8.68
CA SER A 65 -4.10 13.41 8.10
C SER A 65 -3.70 14.19 6.85
N THR A 66 -2.46 14.01 6.40
CA THR A 66 -1.94 14.64 5.17
C THR A 66 -2.80 14.34 3.94
N MET A 67 -3.46 13.17 3.90
CA MET A 67 -4.34 12.76 2.81
C MET A 67 -5.83 13.02 3.09
N GLY A 68 -6.14 13.77 4.15
CA GLY A 68 -7.50 14.18 4.44
C GLY A 68 -8.33 13.23 5.30
N VAL A 69 -7.71 12.20 5.91
CA VAL A 69 -8.43 11.29 6.82
C VAL A 69 -8.61 11.97 8.17
N SER A 70 -9.87 12.24 8.53
CA SER A 70 -10.23 12.96 9.75
C SER A 70 -9.95 12.15 11.02
N GLY A 71 -9.40 12.79 12.04
CA GLY A 71 -9.14 12.16 13.35
C GLY A 71 -7.94 11.19 13.35
N MET A 72 -7.10 11.23 12.33
CA MET A 72 -5.97 10.33 12.11
C MET A 72 -4.69 11.13 11.80
N GLY A 73 -4.23 11.90 12.77
CA GLY A 73 -3.22 12.94 12.56
C GLY A 73 -1.79 12.50 12.29
N THR A 74 -1.44 11.26 12.57
CA THR A 74 -0.09 10.74 12.33
C THR A 74 -0.08 9.85 11.10
N THR A 75 0.84 10.10 10.18
CA THR A 75 0.90 9.40 8.89
C THR A 75 2.31 8.98 8.53
N PHE A 76 2.39 7.85 7.83
CA PHE A 76 3.56 7.40 7.09
C PHE A 76 3.21 7.35 5.62
N ILE A 77 4.03 7.95 4.79
CA ILE A 77 3.73 8.08 3.36
C ILE A 77 4.89 7.56 2.54
N ILE A 78 4.59 6.69 1.57
CA ILE A 78 5.43 6.47 0.40
C ILE A 78 4.84 7.25 -0.76
N ASN A 79 5.52 8.28 -1.18
CA ASN A 79 5.09 9.16 -2.25
C ASN A 79 5.63 8.72 -3.60
N ASN A 80 4.81 8.90 -4.65
CA ASN A 80 5.25 8.84 -6.03
C ASN A 80 5.93 7.52 -6.43
N ILE A 81 5.39 6.40 -6.01
CA ILE A 81 5.83 5.10 -6.53
C ILE A 81 5.53 5.09 -8.03
N ASN A 82 6.58 5.13 -8.83
CA ASN A 82 6.49 5.15 -10.29
C ASN A 82 6.35 3.73 -10.82
N ILE A 83 5.23 3.42 -11.42
CA ILE A 83 4.94 2.13 -12.07
C ILE A 83 4.69 2.26 -13.57
N SER A 84 5.17 3.35 -14.18
CA SER A 84 4.95 3.63 -15.61
C SER A 84 5.50 2.54 -16.53
N ASP A 85 6.55 1.82 -16.11
CA ASP A 85 7.13 0.72 -16.89
C ASP A 85 6.16 -0.46 -17.09
N LEU A 86 5.14 -0.59 -16.24
CA LEU A 86 4.10 -1.61 -16.39
C LEU A 86 3.12 -1.31 -17.54
N GLN A 87 3.10 -0.07 -18.05
CA GLN A 87 2.25 0.36 -19.17
C GLN A 87 0.76 0.02 -18.97
N ILE A 88 0.25 0.25 -17.77
CA ILE A 88 -1.12 -0.03 -17.40
C ILE A 88 -2.05 0.98 -18.07
N ASP A 89 -2.97 0.52 -18.91
CA ASP A 89 -3.91 1.37 -19.64
C ASP A 89 -5.36 0.83 -19.72
N LYS A 90 -5.61 -0.35 -19.17
CA LYS A 90 -6.91 -1.05 -19.23
C LYS A 90 -7.56 -1.29 -17.87
N GLY A 91 -7.13 -0.53 -16.87
CA GLY A 91 -7.67 -0.68 -15.52
C GLY A 91 -7.22 -1.95 -14.81
N GLY A 92 -7.78 -2.15 -13.64
CA GLY A 92 -7.47 -3.28 -12.77
C GLY A 92 -7.87 -3.01 -11.33
N GLU A 93 -7.12 -3.60 -10.42
CA GLU A 93 -7.36 -3.57 -8.98
C GLU A 93 -6.03 -3.44 -8.23
N VAL A 94 -5.96 -2.56 -7.25
CA VAL A 94 -4.85 -2.49 -6.31
C VAL A 94 -5.24 -3.23 -5.05
N ARG A 95 -4.45 -4.21 -4.63
CA ARG A 95 -4.65 -4.98 -3.41
C ARG A 95 -3.55 -4.69 -2.43
N TYR A 96 -3.91 -4.56 -1.16
CA TYR A 96 -2.96 -4.42 -0.08
C TYR A 96 -3.16 -5.49 1.00
N SER A 97 -2.09 -5.77 1.74
CA SER A 97 -2.14 -6.42 3.04
C SER A 97 -1.22 -5.69 4.02
N ILE A 98 -1.54 -5.81 5.31
CA ILE A 98 -0.81 -5.17 6.39
C ILE A 98 -1.02 -5.96 7.67
N GLU A 99 0.01 -6.07 8.48
CA GLU A 99 -0.05 -6.60 9.84
C GLU A 99 -0.15 -5.43 10.82
N VAL A 100 -1.11 -5.51 11.75
CA VAL A 100 -1.38 -4.44 12.72
C VAL A 100 -1.50 -5.04 14.11
N GLU A 101 -0.83 -4.43 15.09
CA GLU A 101 -1.04 -4.71 16.50
C GLU A 101 -1.51 -3.44 17.22
N LYS A 102 -2.72 -3.48 17.74
CA LYS A 102 -3.24 -2.42 18.60
C LYS A 102 -2.78 -2.65 20.03
N ARG A 103 -2.28 -1.61 20.64
CA ARG A 103 -1.85 -1.62 22.05
C ARG A 103 -2.89 -1.08 23.00
N ASP A 104 -3.85 -0.31 22.49
CA ASP A 104 -4.96 0.25 23.22
C ASP A 104 -6.28 0.06 22.44
N ALA A 105 -7.38 -0.09 23.17
CA ALA A 105 -8.71 -0.25 22.57
C ALA A 105 -9.15 0.97 21.74
N GLN A 106 -8.58 2.13 22.01
CA GLN A 106 -8.91 3.37 21.34
C GLN A 106 -7.96 3.71 20.19
N ASP A 107 -6.85 2.99 20.03
CA ASP A 107 -5.94 3.16 18.90
C ASP A 107 -6.65 3.02 17.57
N ARG A 108 -6.24 3.84 16.62
CA ARG A 108 -6.76 3.84 15.27
C ARG A 108 -5.63 3.63 14.28
N ILE A 109 -5.93 2.88 13.24
CA ILE A 109 -5.05 2.71 12.08
C ILE A 109 -5.91 2.72 10.81
N TYR A 110 -5.35 3.26 9.73
CA TYR A 110 -5.95 3.23 8.41
C TYR A 110 -4.90 2.97 7.34
N MET A 111 -5.35 2.42 6.23
CA MET A 111 -4.64 2.35 4.96
C MET A 111 -5.32 3.28 3.96
N HIS A 112 -4.55 4.14 3.30
CA HIS A 112 -5.05 5.00 2.23
C HIS A 112 -4.15 4.86 1.01
N ILE A 113 -4.75 4.66 -0.17
CA ILE A 113 -4.02 4.52 -1.42
C ILE A 113 -4.59 5.49 -2.43
N THR A 114 -3.69 6.21 -3.12
CA THR A 114 -4.04 7.10 -4.23
C THR A 114 -3.34 6.62 -5.48
N GLY A 115 -4.10 6.34 -6.52
CA GLY A 115 -3.60 6.04 -7.85
C GLY A 115 -3.67 7.26 -8.77
N ARG A 116 -2.66 7.46 -9.61
CA ARG A 116 -2.54 8.62 -10.48
C ARG A 116 -2.14 8.25 -11.89
N ASN A 117 -2.61 9.07 -12.81
CA ASN A 117 -2.08 9.20 -14.17
C ASN A 117 -1.47 10.61 -14.30
N GLY A 118 -0.14 10.68 -14.22
CA GLY A 118 0.55 11.96 -14.10
C GLY A 118 0.12 12.72 -12.84
N SER A 119 -0.46 13.89 -12.99
CA SER A 119 -1.02 14.71 -11.90
C SER A 119 -2.48 14.40 -11.57
N SER A 120 -3.18 13.68 -12.44
CA SER A 120 -4.61 13.38 -12.28
C SER A 120 -4.82 12.19 -11.35
N THR A 121 -5.74 12.32 -10.41
CA THR A 121 -6.17 11.21 -9.56
C THR A 121 -7.07 10.27 -10.36
N VAL A 122 -6.68 8.98 -10.40
CA VAL A 122 -7.44 7.90 -11.04
C VAL A 122 -8.39 7.27 -10.04
N PHE A 123 -7.89 6.98 -8.84
CA PHE A 123 -8.67 6.52 -7.71
C PHE A 123 -8.02 6.97 -6.40
N GLN A 124 -8.80 6.99 -5.36
CA GLN A 124 -8.31 7.07 -3.99
C GLN A 124 -9.28 6.34 -3.08
N GLY A 125 -8.76 5.72 -2.04
CA GLY A 125 -9.57 5.00 -1.09
C GLY A 125 -8.91 4.90 0.27
N THR A 126 -9.75 4.78 1.30
CA THR A 126 -9.32 4.65 2.69
C THR A 126 -10.06 3.49 3.34
N ASP A 127 -9.31 2.58 3.92
CA ASP A 127 -9.83 1.53 4.77
C ASP A 127 -9.41 1.79 6.22
N ILE A 128 -10.39 1.85 7.12
CA ILE A 128 -10.14 1.90 8.56
C ILE A 128 -9.90 0.48 9.05
N LEU A 129 -8.71 0.25 9.58
CA LEU A 129 -8.29 -1.04 10.07
C LEU A 129 -8.56 -1.09 11.57
N SER A 130 -9.19 -2.15 12.06
CA SER A 130 -9.32 -2.40 13.50
C SER A 130 -9.91 -1.25 14.34
N GLU A 131 -11.23 -1.19 14.44
CA GLU A 131 -11.90 -0.13 15.22
C GLU A 131 -12.20 -0.51 16.69
N SER A 132 -12.14 -1.78 17.05
CA SER A 132 -12.56 -2.21 18.39
C SER A 132 -11.62 -3.25 19.00
N GLY A 133 -11.46 -3.14 20.31
CA GLY A 133 -10.75 -4.12 21.13
C GLY A 133 -9.22 -4.00 21.09
N ILE A 134 -8.57 -4.66 22.01
CA ILE A 134 -7.13 -4.89 22.03
C ILE A 134 -6.91 -6.28 21.45
N ALA A 135 -6.09 -6.37 20.41
CA ALA A 135 -5.62 -7.66 19.93
C ALA A 135 -4.28 -7.99 20.62
N SER A 136 -4.10 -9.23 21.02
CA SER A 136 -2.78 -9.73 21.41
C SER A 136 -2.06 -10.23 20.18
N GLY A 137 -0.96 -9.58 19.84
CA GLY A 137 -0.20 -9.86 18.63
C GLY A 137 -0.78 -9.22 17.37
N TYR A 138 -0.07 -9.39 16.28
CA TYR A 138 -0.45 -8.86 14.97
C TYR A 138 -1.70 -9.50 14.41
N GLN A 139 -2.53 -8.68 13.80
CA GLN A 139 -3.70 -9.09 13.03
C GLN A 139 -3.50 -8.67 11.58
N SER A 140 -3.72 -9.61 10.67
CA SER A 140 -3.64 -9.34 9.23
C SER A 140 -4.90 -8.67 8.73
N TYR A 141 -4.73 -7.61 7.96
CA TYR A 141 -5.79 -6.92 7.23
C TYR A 141 -5.45 -6.87 5.74
N SER A 142 -6.48 -6.93 4.92
CA SER A 142 -6.33 -6.78 3.48
C SER A 142 -7.53 -6.05 2.90
N GLY A 143 -7.32 -5.40 1.77
CA GLY A 143 -8.37 -4.72 1.03
C GLY A 143 -7.96 -4.47 -0.40
N SER A 144 -8.87 -3.87 -1.16
CA SER A 144 -8.63 -3.59 -2.56
C SER A 144 -9.37 -2.33 -3.03
N PHE A 145 -8.83 -1.73 -4.08
CA PHE A 145 -9.40 -0.56 -4.76
C PHE A 145 -9.38 -0.79 -6.27
N ASP A 146 -10.56 -0.78 -6.89
CA ASP A 146 -10.68 -0.89 -8.33
C ASP A 146 -10.32 0.43 -9.02
N PHE A 147 -9.77 0.33 -10.23
CA PHE A 147 -9.52 1.49 -11.06
C PHE A 147 -9.77 1.19 -12.54
N SER A 148 -9.96 2.23 -13.33
CA SER A 148 -10.13 2.15 -14.77
C SER A 148 -9.10 3.00 -15.51
N GLY A 149 -8.74 2.57 -16.73
CA GLY A 149 -7.83 3.31 -17.60
C GLY A 149 -6.36 3.25 -17.15
N VAL A 150 -5.64 4.35 -17.37
CA VAL A 150 -4.21 4.46 -17.16
C VAL A 150 -3.86 4.64 -15.69
N LEU A 151 -2.88 3.86 -15.22
CA LEU A 151 -2.29 4.04 -13.90
C LEU A 151 -0.77 4.00 -14.01
N ASN A 152 -0.08 5.05 -13.57
CA ASN A 152 1.38 5.12 -13.66
C ASN A 152 2.07 5.55 -12.37
N ARG A 153 1.31 5.94 -11.34
CA ARG A 153 1.85 6.38 -10.05
C ARG A 153 0.91 5.96 -8.93
N ILE A 154 1.49 5.56 -7.81
CA ILE A 154 0.75 5.21 -6.59
C ILE A 154 1.39 5.92 -5.40
N THR A 155 0.56 6.42 -4.51
CA THR A 155 0.93 6.87 -3.17
C THR A 155 0.29 5.93 -2.16
N VAL A 156 1.08 5.37 -1.27
CA VAL A 156 0.63 4.53 -0.16
C VAL A 156 0.81 5.30 1.13
N GLU A 157 -0.23 5.36 1.92
CA GLU A 157 -0.24 5.98 3.24
C GLU A 157 -0.80 5.00 4.26
N VAL A 158 -0.03 4.80 5.34
CA VAL A 158 -0.52 4.19 6.56
C VAL A 158 -0.53 5.26 7.62
N GLY A 159 -1.59 5.38 8.36
CA GLY A 159 -1.69 6.39 9.39
C GLY A 159 -2.58 5.95 10.53
N GLY A 160 -2.66 6.79 11.54
CA GLY A 160 -3.46 6.47 12.69
C GLY A 160 -3.27 7.42 13.85
N ARG A 161 -3.64 6.93 15.00
CA ARG A 161 -3.68 7.71 16.23
C ARG A 161 -3.40 6.84 17.45
N ASP A 162 -2.51 7.30 18.29
CA ASP A 162 -2.30 6.83 19.66
C ASP A 162 -3.07 7.75 20.61
N ILE A 163 -4.17 7.29 21.17
CA ILE A 163 -5.05 8.15 21.97
C ILE A 163 -4.49 8.42 23.36
N ASN A 164 -3.84 7.44 23.95
CA ASN A 164 -3.41 7.50 25.34
C ASN A 164 -1.95 7.93 25.52
N LEU A 165 -1.19 8.12 24.43
CA LEU A 165 0.23 8.48 24.45
C LEU A 165 1.12 7.50 25.23
N ALA A 166 0.64 6.29 25.45
CA ALA A 166 1.40 5.28 26.21
C ALA A 166 2.23 4.40 25.27
N ILE A 167 1.55 3.62 24.46
CA ILE A 167 2.15 2.76 23.45
C ILE A 167 1.17 2.74 22.26
N GLY A 168 1.52 3.42 21.20
CA GLY A 168 0.66 3.50 20.02
C GLY A 168 0.61 2.19 19.23
N PRO A 169 -0.32 2.12 18.28
CA PRO A 169 -0.46 0.95 17.42
C PRO A 169 0.80 0.74 16.58
N LEU A 170 1.11 -0.53 16.33
CA LEU A 170 2.22 -0.96 15.48
C LEU A 170 1.68 -1.47 14.15
N PHE A 171 2.45 -1.33 13.11
CA PHE A 171 2.17 -1.98 11.83
C PHE A 171 3.45 -2.49 11.18
N ASP A 172 3.28 -3.51 10.36
CA ASP A 172 4.39 -4.22 9.70
C ASP A 172 3.89 -4.95 8.45
N ASP A 173 4.80 -5.56 7.71
CA ASP A 173 4.52 -6.43 6.56
C ASP A 173 3.52 -5.81 5.57
N VAL A 174 3.75 -4.55 5.20
CA VAL A 174 2.89 -3.85 4.25
C VAL A 174 3.19 -4.32 2.83
N THR A 175 2.18 -4.84 2.16
CA THR A 175 2.29 -5.21 0.75
C THR A 175 1.25 -4.46 -0.09
N VAL A 176 1.62 -4.07 -1.29
CA VAL A 176 0.71 -3.47 -2.27
C VAL A 176 1.02 -4.05 -3.65
N ASN A 177 0.05 -4.75 -4.22
CA ASN A 177 0.15 -5.34 -5.55
C ASN A 177 -0.86 -4.68 -6.49
N VAL A 178 -0.46 -4.48 -7.73
CA VAL A 178 -1.35 -4.02 -8.79
C VAL A 178 -1.68 -5.18 -9.72
N PHE A 179 -2.94 -5.54 -9.79
CA PHE A 179 -3.47 -6.51 -10.76
C PHE A 179 -4.10 -5.71 -11.89
N TYR A 180 -3.60 -5.88 -13.11
CA TYR A 180 -4.01 -5.04 -14.23
C TYR A 180 -4.29 -5.84 -15.48
N ASN A 181 -5.16 -5.31 -16.33
CA ASN A 181 -5.59 -5.94 -17.55
C ASN A 181 -4.66 -5.59 -18.71
N VAL A 182 -4.30 -6.62 -19.48
CA VAL A 182 -3.53 -6.50 -20.72
C VAL A 182 -4.34 -7.09 -21.85
N ILE A 183 -4.47 -6.36 -22.95
CA ILE A 183 -5.14 -6.83 -24.16
C ILE A 183 -4.10 -7.31 -25.15
N ASN A 184 -4.15 -8.60 -25.44
CA ASN A 184 -3.32 -9.23 -26.45
C ASN A 184 -4.14 -9.46 -27.72
N THR A 185 -3.71 -8.89 -28.84
CA THR A 185 -4.35 -9.09 -30.14
C THR A 185 -3.45 -9.93 -31.04
N ILE A 186 -3.89 -11.11 -31.38
CA ILE A 186 -3.22 -11.98 -32.36
C ILE A 186 -3.84 -11.71 -33.73
N ILE A 187 -3.07 -11.14 -34.65
CA ILE A 187 -3.45 -10.97 -36.05
C ILE A 187 -2.98 -12.21 -36.80
N THR A 188 -3.93 -13.06 -37.23
CA THR A 188 -3.63 -14.18 -38.12
C THR A 188 -3.82 -13.67 -39.55
N GLN A 189 -2.75 -13.55 -40.33
CA GLN A 189 -2.84 -13.37 -41.77
C GLN A 189 -3.12 -14.71 -42.45
N GLN A 190 -4.21 -14.79 -43.17
CA GLN A 190 -4.41 -15.87 -44.11
C GLN A 190 -3.67 -15.52 -45.42
N ILE A 191 -2.66 -16.30 -45.73
CA ILE A 191 -2.01 -16.23 -47.03
C ILE A 191 -2.87 -17.04 -47.96
N THR A 192 -3.65 -16.40 -48.83
CA THR A 192 -4.30 -17.04 -49.95
C THR A 192 -3.24 -17.18 -51.05
N THR A 193 -2.73 -18.39 -51.26
CA THR A 193 -2.00 -18.74 -52.48
C THR A 193 -2.99 -18.77 -53.64
N LEU A 194 -2.89 -17.85 -54.58
CA LEU A 194 -3.53 -17.98 -55.87
C LEU A 194 -2.78 -19.09 -56.59
N GLU A 195 -3.43 -20.23 -56.82
CA GLU A 195 -2.98 -21.22 -57.77
C GLU A 195 -3.28 -20.65 -59.19
N GLU A 196 -2.26 -20.60 -60.05
CA GLU A 196 -2.35 -20.29 -61.49
C GLU A 196 -2.87 -21.52 -62.26
#